data_ce84e216d16aacaa9c1723809d694d16
#
_entry.id   ce84e216d16aacaa9c1723809d694d16
#
_cell.length_a   1.000
_cell.length_b   1.000
_cell.length_c   1.000
_cell.angle_alpha   90.00
_cell.angle_beta   90.00
_cell.angle_gamma   90.00
#
_symmetry.space_group_name_H-M   'P 1'
#
loop_
_entity.id
_entity.type
_entity.pdbx_description
1 polymer ?
#
loop_
_entity_poly.entity_id
_entity_poly.type
_entity_poly.pdbx_seq_one_letter_code
_entity_poly.pdbx_strand_id
1 'polypeptide(L)'
;TNFHIQLEKEIAALHQKERALAFNSGYSANESALKSIISAFDNCLVLSDELNHASLIEGIRASKKEKAIFRHNDVKHLKDILQGVEFSRPKIIVLESVYSMEADFAPLEDVIEVAQDNGALIYLDEVHAVGLYGPNAAGVAEEKGVAEHIDIINGTLAKAFGLAGGYIASSNTIIDFVRSFSKGFIFTTSMCPAVAAGSLESIQQVKKNAQVRDTFFDNVNYVKSQLRSAGIPFLDSGSHIIPV
;
A
#
# COMPACT_ATOMS: atom_id res chain seq x y z
N THR A 1 -3.11 -9.22 22.19
CA THR A 1 -4.46 -9.29 22.79
C THR A 1 -5.47 -9.78 21.77
N ASN A 2 -6.69 -10.12 22.21
CA ASN A 2 -7.78 -10.51 21.31
C ASN A 2 -8.11 -9.41 20.29
N PHE A 3 -8.04 -8.14 20.66
CA PHE A 3 -8.30 -7.03 19.74
C PHE A 3 -7.30 -6.97 18.58
N HIS A 4 -6.02 -7.24 18.82
CA HIS A 4 -5.02 -7.32 17.75
C HIS A 4 -5.33 -8.46 16.76
N ILE A 5 -5.69 -9.64 17.31
CA ILE A 5 -6.04 -10.81 16.48
C ILE A 5 -7.28 -10.52 15.63
N GLN A 6 -8.31 -9.90 16.22
CA GLN A 6 -9.53 -9.53 15.51
C GLN A 6 -9.27 -8.46 14.45
N LEU A 7 -8.46 -7.44 14.76
CA LEU A 7 -8.06 -6.42 13.80
C LEU A 7 -7.30 -7.03 12.62
N GLU A 8 -6.28 -7.87 12.87
CA GLU A 8 -5.52 -8.53 11.81
C GLU A 8 -6.41 -9.43 10.93
N LYS A 9 -7.40 -10.11 11.53
CA LYS A 9 -8.38 -10.90 10.75
C LYS A 9 -9.29 -10.01 9.90
N GLU A 10 -9.77 -8.88 10.43
CA GLU A 10 -10.61 -7.94 9.69
C GLU A 10 -9.85 -7.30 8.53
N ILE A 11 -8.57 -6.92 8.74
CA ILE A 11 -7.71 -6.40 7.68
C ILE A 11 -7.46 -7.45 6.59
N ALA A 12 -7.17 -8.69 6.97
CA ALA A 12 -7.00 -9.79 6.02
C ALA A 12 -8.28 -10.00 5.19
N ALA A 13 -9.45 -9.99 5.84
CA ALA A 13 -10.75 -10.11 5.17
C ALA A 13 -11.05 -8.90 4.26
N LEU A 14 -10.68 -7.67 4.67
CA LEU A 14 -10.83 -6.45 3.87
C LEU A 14 -10.11 -6.59 2.53
N HIS A 15 -8.87 -7.04 2.55
CA HIS A 15 -8.03 -7.17 1.36
C HIS A 15 -8.12 -8.55 0.68
N GLN A 16 -8.98 -9.45 1.16
CA GLN A 16 -9.12 -10.82 0.65
C GLN A 16 -7.77 -11.57 0.63
N LYS A 17 -6.93 -11.31 1.64
CA LYS A 17 -5.64 -11.98 1.85
C LYS A 17 -5.75 -13.01 2.98
N GLU A 18 -4.81 -13.95 3.00
CA GLU A 18 -4.82 -15.02 3.99
C GLU A 18 -4.60 -14.51 5.42
N ARG A 19 -3.71 -13.52 5.58
CA ARG A 19 -3.37 -12.92 6.88
C ARG A 19 -2.98 -11.46 6.76
N ALA A 20 -2.97 -10.79 7.92
CA ALA A 20 -2.41 -9.45 8.07
C ALA A 20 -1.55 -9.36 9.32
N LEU A 21 -0.73 -8.31 9.39
CA LEU A 21 0.11 -7.97 10.52
C LEU A 21 0.01 -6.47 10.81
N ALA A 22 -0.40 -6.11 12.03
CA ALA A 22 -0.57 -4.72 12.44
C ALA A 22 0.73 -4.14 13.03
N PHE A 23 1.02 -2.90 12.68
CA PHE A 23 2.17 -2.10 13.11
C PHE A 23 1.70 -0.79 13.75
N ASN A 24 2.62 -0.09 14.43
CA ASN A 24 2.32 1.20 15.06
C ASN A 24 2.10 2.36 14.08
N SER A 25 2.55 2.23 12.83
CA SER A 25 2.32 3.19 11.76
C SER A 25 2.47 2.54 10.38
N GLY A 26 1.92 3.16 9.32
CA GLY A 26 2.18 2.76 7.93
C GLY A 26 3.66 2.86 7.57
N TYR A 27 4.36 3.89 8.09
CA TYR A 27 5.80 4.04 7.91
C TYR A 27 6.58 2.81 8.40
N SER A 28 6.35 2.41 9.67
CA SER A 28 7.03 1.27 10.26
C SER A 28 6.63 -0.07 9.60
N ALA A 29 5.41 -0.17 9.09
CA ALA A 29 4.96 -1.33 8.32
C ALA A 29 5.77 -1.47 7.02
N ASN A 30 5.89 -0.39 6.23
CA ASN A 30 6.67 -0.36 5.00
C ASN A 30 8.15 -0.67 5.25
N GLU A 31 8.80 0.10 6.13
CA GLU A 31 10.23 -0.08 6.40
C GLU A 31 10.55 -1.49 6.87
N SER A 32 9.79 -1.97 7.87
CA SER A 32 10.05 -3.27 8.49
C SER A 32 9.76 -4.45 7.57
N ALA A 33 8.65 -4.40 6.84
CA ALA A 33 8.26 -5.48 5.94
C ALA A 33 9.19 -5.56 4.73
N LEU A 34 9.40 -4.45 4.02
CA LEU A 34 10.29 -4.43 2.84
C LEU A 34 11.70 -4.87 3.18
N LYS A 35 12.30 -4.29 4.24
CA LYS A 35 13.62 -4.72 4.69
C LYS A 35 13.69 -6.21 4.93
N SER A 36 12.72 -6.78 5.63
CA SER A 36 12.73 -8.20 6.00
C SER A 36 12.54 -9.10 4.79
N ILE A 37 11.53 -8.81 3.95
CA ILE A 37 11.18 -9.61 2.78
C ILE A 37 12.32 -9.59 1.75
N ILE A 38 12.81 -8.39 1.40
CA ILE A 38 13.87 -8.24 0.41
C ILE A 38 15.17 -8.91 0.89
N SER A 39 15.50 -8.80 2.19
CA SER A 39 16.71 -9.39 2.76
C SER A 39 16.67 -10.93 2.81
N ALA A 40 15.50 -11.55 2.68
CA ALA A 40 15.37 -13.00 2.66
C ALA A 40 15.93 -13.64 1.39
N PHE A 41 16.09 -12.88 0.32
CA PHE A 41 16.62 -13.35 -0.96
C PHE A 41 18.04 -12.84 -1.17
N ASP A 42 18.99 -13.74 -1.47
CA ASP A 42 20.41 -13.35 -1.63
C ASP A 42 20.65 -12.41 -2.80
N ASN A 43 19.97 -12.60 -3.92
CA ASN A 43 20.14 -11.84 -5.16
C ASN A 43 18.84 -11.18 -5.63
N CYS A 44 18.10 -10.55 -4.71
CA CYS A 44 16.86 -9.85 -5.04
C CYS A 44 17.15 -8.57 -5.82
N LEU A 45 16.42 -8.36 -6.92
CA LEU A 45 16.34 -7.07 -7.61
C LEU A 45 15.06 -6.36 -7.18
N VAL A 46 15.21 -5.15 -6.65
CA VAL A 46 14.09 -4.29 -6.27
C VAL A 46 13.85 -3.26 -7.36
N LEU A 47 12.62 -3.22 -7.89
CA LEU A 47 12.20 -2.23 -8.87
C LEU A 47 11.29 -1.23 -8.14
N SER A 48 11.73 0.02 -8.03
CA SER A 48 11.05 1.06 -7.27
C SER A 48 10.59 2.18 -8.19
N ASP A 49 9.33 2.59 -8.08
CA ASP A 49 8.89 3.85 -8.68
C ASP A 49 9.71 5.02 -8.10
N GLU A 50 10.07 6.00 -8.94
CA GLU A 50 10.94 7.12 -8.53
C GLU A 50 10.27 8.06 -7.53
N LEU A 51 8.93 8.10 -7.47
CA LEU A 51 8.16 8.97 -6.57
C LEU A 51 7.59 8.23 -5.35
N ASN A 52 8.05 7.01 -5.10
CA ASN A 52 7.66 6.26 -3.91
C ASN A 52 7.90 7.05 -2.61
N HIS A 53 6.98 6.90 -1.67
CA HIS A 53 7.07 7.51 -0.34
C HIS A 53 8.37 7.14 0.41
N ALA A 54 8.86 8.04 1.24
CA ALA A 54 10.10 7.88 2.00
C ALA A 54 10.18 6.55 2.79
N SER A 55 9.07 6.05 3.32
CA SER A 55 9.02 4.77 4.06
C SER A 55 9.34 3.56 3.18
N LEU A 56 8.91 3.57 1.92
CA LEU A 56 9.24 2.54 0.94
C LEU A 56 10.73 2.62 0.58
N ILE A 57 11.21 3.83 0.28
CA ILE A 57 12.62 4.09 -0.03
C ILE A 57 13.54 3.62 1.10
N GLU A 58 13.22 3.93 2.35
CA GLU A 58 14.04 3.54 3.50
C GLU A 58 14.01 2.02 3.75
N GLY A 59 12.85 1.37 3.58
CA GLY A 59 12.75 -0.09 3.66
C GLY A 59 13.62 -0.79 2.60
N ILE A 60 13.59 -0.29 1.36
CA ILE A 60 14.42 -0.78 0.26
C ILE A 60 15.92 -0.55 0.56
N ARG A 61 16.29 0.65 0.97
CA ARG A 61 17.69 1.00 1.33
C ARG A 61 18.23 0.13 2.45
N ALA A 62 17.41 -0.09 3.48
CA ALA A 62 17.78 -0.89 4.64
C ALA A 62 18.03 -2.38 4.32
N SER A 63 17.48 -2.88 3.22
CA SER A 63 17.73 -4.26 2.73
C SER A 63 19.13 -4.46 2.17
N LYS A 64 19.80 -3.38 1.69
CA LYS A 64 21.11 -3.37 1.04
C LYS A 64 21.19 -4.23 -0.23
N LYS A 65 20.06 -4.55 -0.85
CA LYS A 65 20.00 -5.30 -2.09
C LYS A 65 20.07 -4.38 -3.31
N GLU A 66 20.32 -4.97 -4.47
CA GLU A 66 20.32 -4.25 -5.74
C GLU A 66 18.93 -3.65 -6.01
N LYS A 67 18.92 -2.42 -6.47
CA LYS A 67 17.69 -1.72 -6.82
C LYS A 67 17.84 -0.98 -8.14
N ALA A 68 16.79 -0.97 -8.91
CA ALA A 68 16.60 -0.14 -10.09
C ALA A 68 15.38 0.76 -9.88
N ILE A 69 15.53 2.03 -10.23
CA ILE A 69 14.45 3.02 -10.09
C ILE A 69 13.88 3.24 -11.49
N PHE A 70 12.59 2.98 -11.67
CA PHE A 70 11.91 3.30 -12.92
C PHE A 70 11.19 4.64 -12.82
N ARG A 71 11.06 5.34 -13.97
CA ARG A 71 10.37 6.63 -14.04
C ARG A 71 8.92 6.46 -13.62
N HIS A 72 8.41 7.47 -12.95
CA HIS A 72 7.08 7.48 -12.37
C HIS A 72 6.00 7.05 -13.37
N ASN A 73 5.25 6.01 -13.01
CA ASN A 73 4.18 5.42 -13.80
C ASN A 73 4.58 4.98 -15.23
N ASP A 74 5.90 4.89 -15.53
CA ASP A 74 6.41 4.51 -16.86
C ASP A 74 6.60 2.99 -16.96
N VAL A 75 5.54 2.29 -17.34
CA VAL A 75 5.53 0.83 -17.55
C VAL A 75 6.55 0.40 -18.63
N LYS A 76 6.77 1.24 -19.65
CA LYS A 76 7.76 0.94 -20.69
C LYS A 76 9.16 0.92 -20.09
N HIS A 77 9.51 1.92 -19.28
CA HIS A 77 10.82 1.96 -18.63
C HIS A 77 10.99 0.78 -17.65
N LEU A 78 9.92 0.39 -16.93
CA LEU A 78 9.93 -0.82 -16.09
C LEU A 78 10.23 -2.07 -16.93
N LYS A 79 9.58 -2.24 -18.09
CA LYS A 79 9.85 -3.33 -19.06
C LYS A 79 11.30 -3.27 -19.56
N ASP A 80 11.82 -2.10 -19.90
CA ASP A 80 13.19 -1.91 -20.39
C ASP A 80 14.24 -2.33 -19.33
N ILE A 81 14.03 -2.01 -18.06
CA ILE A 81 14.91 -2.43 -16.95
C ILE A 81 14.93 -3.97 -16.79
N LEU A 82 13.81 -4.62 -17.02
CA LEU A 82 13.68 -6.06 -16.87
C LEU A 82 14.23 -6.85 -18.07
N GLN A 83 14.54 -6.19 -19.19
CA GLN A 83 15.17 -6.84 -20.34
C GLN A 83 16.50 -7.48 -19.95
N GLY A 84 16.62 -8.78 -20.18
CA GLY A 84 17.82 -9.54 -19.86
C GLY A 84 17.98 -9.96 -18.41
N VAL A 85 17.01 -9.63 -17.55
CA VAL A 85 16.96 -10.15 -16.19
C VAL A 85 16.35 -11.55 -16.21
N GLU A 86 17.07 -12.55 -15.69
CA GLU A 86 16.59 -13.93 -15.66
C GLU A 86 15.25 -14.07 -14.92
N PHE A 87 14.34 -14.88 -15.46
CA PHE A 87 13.03 -15.14 -14.85
C PHE A 87 13.17 -15.69 -13.43
N SER A 88 14.14 -16.58 -13.20
CA SER A 88 14.41 -17.23 -11.91
C SER A 88 15.00 -16.30 -10.85
N ARG A 89 15.53 -15.13 -11.22
CA ARG A 89 16.05 -14.17 -10.26
C ARG A 89 14.90 -13.58 -9.44
N PRO A 90 14.96 -13.61 -8.09
CA PRO A 90 13.95 -12.96 -7.25
C PRO A 90 13.83 -11.45 -7.56
N LYS A 91 12.61 -10.98 -7.81
CA LYS A 91 12.31 -9.58 -8.10
C LYS A 91 11.11 -9.12 -7.29
N ILE A 92 11.11 -7.87 -6.89
CA ILE A 92 9.97 -7.22 -6.26
C ILE A 92 9.76 -5.83 -6.85
N ILE A 93 8.56 -5.55 -7.33
CA ILE A 93 8.12 -4.23 -7.80
C ILE A 93 7.44 -3.55 -6.62
N VAL A 94 7.88 -2.34 -6.30
CA VAL A 94 7.39 -1.54 -5.17
C VAL A 94 6.82 -0.24 -5.70
N LEU A 95 5.54 0.03 -5.43
CA LEU A 95 4.83 1.21 -5.91
C LEU A 95 3.67 1.58 -4.96
N GLU A 96 3.14 2.80 -5.12
CA GLU A 96 1.91 3.24 -4.46
C GLU A 96 0.73 3.15 -5.44
N SER A 97 -0.48 2.94 -4.94
CA SER A 97 -1.68 2.96 -5.79
C SER A 97 -2.14 4.38 -6.09
N VAL A 98 -2.00 5.27 -5.10
CA VAL A 98 -2.29 6.71 -5.19
C VAL A 98 -1.11 7.47 -4.61
N TYR A 99 -0.47 8.29 -5.41
CA TYR A 99 0.68 9.09 -4.99
C TYR A 99 0.26 10.39 -4.32
N SER A 100 0.88 10.72 -3.19
CA SER A 100 0.43 11.83 -2.34
C SER A 100 0.67 13.21 -2.93
N MET A 101 1.78 13.40 -3.63
CA MET A 101 2.19 14.72 -4.14
C MET A 101 1.69 14.97 -5.56
N GLU A 102 1.68 13.94 -6.39
CA GLU A 102 1.22 13.95 -7.77
C GLU A 102 -0.29 13.76 -7.85
N ALA A 103 -0.89 13.18 -6.81
CA ALA A 103 -2.32 12.90 -6.70
C ALA A 103 -2.87 11.99 -7.81
N ASP A 104 -2.02 11.24 -8.49
CA ASP A 104 -2.37 10.35 -9.58
C ASP A 104 -2.41 8.87 -9.15
N PHE A 105 -2.80 8.01 -10.08
CA PHE A 105 -2.92 6.58 -9.87
C PHE A 105 -1.84 5.82 -10.63
N ALA A 106 -1.33 4.75 -10.01
CA ALA A 106 -0.49 3.81 -10.72
C ALA A 106 -1.29 3.02 -11.77
N PRO A 107 -0.68 2.69 -12.92
CA PRO A 107 -1.25 1.82 -13.94
C PRO A 107 -1.16 0.34 -13.51
N LEU A 108 -1.98 -0.05 -12.51
CA LEU A 108 -1.85 -1.34 -11.81
C LEU A 108 -1.98 -2.53 -12.76
N GLU A 109 -2.93 -2.48 -13.70
CA GLU A 109 -3.17 -3.57 -14.65
C GLU A 109 -1.92 -3.85 -15.50
N ASP A 110 -1.29 -2.79 -16.02
CA ASP A 110 -0.08 -2.91 -16.84
C ASP A 110 1.13 -3.37 -16.02
N VAL A 111 1.26 -2.89 -14.77
CA VAL A 111 2.33 -3.32 -13.85
C VAL A 111 2.19 -4.78 -13.48
N ILE A 112 0.96 -5.27 -13.27
CA ILE A 112 0.66 -6.67 -12.97
C ILE A 112 1.06 -7.56 -14.16
N GLU A 113 0.73 -7.17 -15.40
CA GLU A 113 1.18 -7.90 -16.60
C GLU A 113 2.70 -8.03 -16.62
N VAL A 114 3.42 -6.93 -16.39
CA VAL A 114 4.89 -6.94 -16.33
C VAL A 114 5.41 -7.84 -15.23
N ALA A 115 4.80 -7.80 -14.04
CA ALA A 115 5.21 -8.63 -12.91
C ALA A 115 5.05 -10.12 -13.21
N GLN A 116 3.91 -10.51 -13.78
CA GLN A 116 3.61 -11.90 -14.15
C GLN A 116 4.56 -12.40 -15.24
N ASP A 117 4.80 -11.62 -16.29
CA ASP A 117 5.70 -11.97 -17.39
C ASP A 117 7.15 -12.18 -16.93
N ASN A 118 7.54 -11.56 -15.82
CA ASN A 118 8.91 -11.58 -15.31
C ASN A 118 9.08 -12.34 -13.98
N GLY A 119 8.03 -12.95 -13.42
CA GLY A 119 8.08 -13.64 -12.14
C GLY A 119 8.44 -12.72 -10.97
N ALA A 120 7.95 -11.47 -10.97
CA ALA A 120 8.18 -10.50 -9.92
C ALA A 120 7.02 -10.48 -8.91
N LEU A 121 7.33 -10.31 -7.63
CA LEU A 121 6.34 -9.99 -6.60
C LEU A 121 5.94 -8.52 -6.68
N ILE A 122 4.72 -8.20 -6.29
CA ILE A 122 4.23 -6.82 -6.18
C ILE A 122 4.00 -6.45 -4.71
N TYR A 123 4.67 -5.39 -4.27
CA TYR A 123 4.41 -4.69 -3.01
C TYR A 123 3.69 -3.39 -3.31
N LEU A 124 2.41 -3.32 -2.96
CA LEU A 124 1.56 -2.17 -3.22
C LEU A 124 1.26 -1.40 -1.93
N ASP A 125 1.58 -0.12 -1.91
CA ASP A 125 1.17 0.79 -0.85
C ASP A 125 -0.19 1.43 -1.20
N GLU A 126 -1.21 1.07 -0.42
CA GLU A 126 -2.59 1.57 -0.53
C GLU A 126 -2.91 2.62 0.53
N VAL A 127 -1.91 3.18 1.21
CA VAL A 127 -2.07 4.09 2.36
C VAL A 127 -3.00 5.27 2.05
N HIS A 128 -3.00 5.79 0.82
CA HIS A 128 -3.87 6.87 0.38
C HIS A 128 -5.24 6.39 -0.14
N ALA A 129 -5.43 5.11 -0.34
CA ALA A 129 -6.61 4.56 -0.99
C ALA A 129 -7.53 3.76 -0.06
N VAL A 130 -6.97 3.05 0.93
CA VAL A 130 -7.76 2.28 1.89
C VAL A 130 -8.74 3.16 2.65
N GLY A 131 -9.95 2.66 2.84
CA GLY A 131 -11.04 3.40 3.46
C GLY A 131 -11.83 4.28 2.49
N LEU A 132 -11.38 4.44 1.23
CA LEU A 132 -11.97 5.33 0.24
C LEU A 132 -12.41 4.59 -1.02
N TYR A 133 -11.51 3.87 -1.68
CA TYR A 133 -11.72 3.26 -3.00
C TYR A 133 -12.16 1.80 -2.89
N GLY A 134 -12.91 1.36 -3.88
CA GLY A 134 -13.43 0.01 -4.00
C GLY A 134 -14.74 -0.23 -3.21
N PRO A 135 -15.49 -1.28 -3.56
CA PRO A 135 -16.80 -1.56 -2.96
C PRO A 135 -16.74 -1.78 -1.44
N ASN A 136 -15.69 -2.42 -0.93
CA ASN A 136 -15.46 -2.62 0.50
C ASN A 136 -14.50 -1.61 1.12
N ALA A 137 -14.07 -0.59 0.36
CA ALA A 137 -13.06 0.37 0.77
C ALA A 137 -11.67 -0.25 1.00
N ALA A 138 -11.32 -1.29 0.26
CA ALA A 138 -10.03 -1.96 0.39
C ALA A 138 -8.92 -1.29 -0.43
N GLY A 139 -9.23 -0.31 -1.28
CA GLY A 139 -8.26 0.44 -2.05
C GLY A 139 -8.45 0.34 -3.56
N VAL A 140 -7.48 0.87 -4.32
CA VAL A 140 -7.53 0.93 -5.79
C VAL A 140 -7.41 -0.46 -6.41
N ALA A 141 -6.63 -1.36 -5.82
CA ALA A 141 -6.53 -2.74 -6.33
C ALA A 141 -7.87 -3.46 -6.28
N GLU A 142 -8.70 -3.22 -5.24
CA GLU A 142 -10.06 -3.72 -5.18
C GLU A 142 -10.96 -3.04 -6.22
N GLU A 143 -10.88 -1.72 -6.34
CA GLU A 143 -11.69 -0.94 -7.30
C GLU A 143 -11.46 -1.40 -8.74
N LYS A 144 -10.22 -1.73 -9.07
CA LYS A 144 -9.81 -2.25 -10.37
C LYS A 144 -10.08 -3.74 -10.57
N GLY A 145 -10.44 -4.47 -9.50
CA GLY A 145 -10.66 -5.91 -9.55
C GLY A 145 -9.38 -6.73 -9.72
N VAL A 146 -8.23 -6.20 -9.31
CA VAL A 146 -6.91 -6.82 -9.49
C VAL A 146 -6.21 -7.19 -8.17
N ALA A 147 -6.89 -7.06 -7.04
CA ALA A 147 -6.32 -7.28 -5.72
C ALA A 147 -5.71 -8.69 -5.53
N GLU A 148 -6.23 -9.69 -6.22
CA GLU A 148 -5.70 -11.07 -6.17
C GLU A 148 -4.27 -11.18 -6.69
N HIS A 149 -3.87 -10.33 -7.64
CA HIS A 149 -2.55 -10.29 -8.27
C HIS A 149 -1.51 -9.49 -7.48
N ILE A 150 -1.89 -8.84 -6.39
CA ILE A 150 -0.97 -8.11 -5.51
C ILE A 150 -0.49 -9.06 -4.40
N ASP A 151 0.81 -9.23 -4.26
CA ASP A 151 1.36 -10.16 -3.26
C ASP A 151 1.34 -9.60 -1.84
N ILE A 152 1.72 -8.34 -1.69
CA ILE A 152 1.74 -7.64 -0.40
C ILE A 152 1.05 -6.29 -0.53
N ILE A 153 0.05 -6.05 0.30
CA ILE A 153 -0.63 -4.76 0.42
C ILE A 153 -0.21 -4.12 1.73
N ASN A 154 0.28 -2.88 1.67
CA ASN A 154 0.45 -2.02 2.84
C ASN A 154 -0.72 -1.05 2.95
N GLY A 155 -1.15 -0.79 4.17
CA GLY A 155 -2.18 0.20 4.45
C GLY A 155 -1.95 0.92 5.77
N THR A 156 -2.74 1.96 5.99
CA THR A 156 -2.69 2.74 7.23
C THR A 156 -4.04 2.82 7.92
N LEU A 157 -4.01 2.91 9.24
CA LEU A 157 -5.17 3.21 10.07
C LEU A 157 -5.28 4.71 10.37
N ALA A 158 -4.28 5.50 9.97
CA ALA A 158 -4.13 6.90 10.39
C ALA A 158 -4.78 7.93 9.46
N LYS A 159 -5.29 7.53 8.30
CA LYS A 159 -5.95 8.41 7.32
C LYS A 159 -7.47 8.23 7.36
N ALA A 160 -8.05 7.55 6.39
CA ALA A 160 -9.51 7.39 6.31
C ALA A 160 -10.14 6.71 7.54
N PHE A 161 -9.42 5.80 8.20
CA PHE A 161 -9.93 5.15 9.42
C PHE A 161 -9.78 5.99 10.70
N GLY A 162 -8.97 7.05 10.69
CA GLY A 162 -8.91 8.07 11.75
C GLY A 162 -8.23 7.64 13.05
N LEU A 163 -7.40 6.58 13.03
CA LEU A 163 -6.67 6.07 14.20
C LEU A 163 -5.17 5.94 13.91
N ALA A 164 -4.36 5.65 14.94
CA ALA A 164 -2.94 5.40 14.76
C ALA A 164 -2.69 3.96 14.31
N GLY A 165 -1.70 3.75 13.45
CA GLY A 165 -1.26 2.43 13.05
C GLY A 165 -1.12 2.25 11.54
N GLY A 166 -0.58 1.10 11.18
CA GLY A 166 -0.48 0.61 9.82
C GLY A 166 -0.48 -0.91 9.81
N TYR A 167 -0.42 -1.49 8.64
CA TYR A 167 -0.46 -2.94 8.50
C TYR A 167 0.09 -3.39 7.14
N ILE A 168 0.41 -4.66 7.07
CA ILE A 168 0.54 -5.38 5.80
C ILE A 168 -0.49 -6.51 5.75
N ALA A 169 -0.98 -6.82 4.53
CA ALA A 169 -1.83 -7.97 4.25
C ALA A 169 -1.23 -8.79 3.10
N SER A 170 -1.16 -10.11 3.26
CA SER A 170 -0.47 -10.99 2.32
C SER A 170 -0.81 -12.47 2.56
N SER A 171 -0.06 -13.37 1.92
CA SER A 171 -0.09 -14.80 2.19
C SER A 171 0.35 -15.11 3.63
N ASN A 172 -0.10 -16.27 4.12
CA ASN A 172 0.28 -16.78 5.44
C ASN A 172 1.80 -16.86 5.61
N THR A 173 2.49 -17.34 4.59
CA THR A 173 3.95 -17.50 4.60
C THR A 173 4.68 -16.17 4.77
N ILE A 174 4.30 -15.15 4.01
CA ILE A 174 4.93 -13.82 4.08
C ILE A 174 4.65 -13.16 5.43
N ILE A 175 3.42 -13.23 5.92
CA ILE A 175 3.05 -12.66 7.23
C ILE A 175 3.79 -13.34 8.38
N ASP A 176 3.87 -14.68 8.39
CA ASP A 176 4.61 -15.42 9.42
C ASP A 176 6.11 -15.14 9.35
N PHE A 177 6.66 -14.99 8.16
CA PHE A 177 8.05 -14.59 7.98
C PHE A 177 8.32 -13.20 8.57
N VAL A 178 7.53 -12.19 8.19
CA VAL A 178 7.71 -10.83 8.71
C VAL A 178 7.51 -10.78 10.22
N ARG A 179 6.50 -11.47 10.75
CA ARG A 179 6.25 -11.57 12.20
C ARG A 179 7.44 -12.17 12.96
N SER A 180 8.13 -13.15 12.37
CA SER A 180 9.19 -13.91 13.03
C SER A 180 10.58 -13.31 12.86
N PHE A 181 10.82 -12.54 11.78
CA PHE A 181 12.16 -12.07 11.42
C PHE A 181 12.30 -10.55 11.35
N SER A 182 11.20 -9.81 11.30
CA SER A 182 11.26 -8.35 11.24
C SER A 182 11.64 -7.74 12.59
N LYS A 183 12.85 -7.20 12.68
CA LYS A 183 13.34 -6.54 13.90
C LYS A 183 12.48 -5.34 14.30
N GLY A 184 11.98 -4.58 13.34
CA GLY A 184 11.09 -3.45 13.59
C GLY A 184 9.71 -3.85 14.11
N PHE A 185 9.30 -5.11 13.94
CA PHE A 185 8.12 -5.67 14.56
C PHE A 185 8.42 -6.29 15.93
N ILE A 186 9.46 -7.14 16.02
CA ILE A 186 9.75 -7.94 17.22
C ILE A 186 10.21 -7.07 18.40
N PHE A 187 11.05 -6.07 18.15
CA PHE A 187 11.70 -5.25 19.18
C PHE A 187 11.05 -3.90 19.41
N THR A 188 9.81 -3.71 18.95
CA THR A 188 9.02 -2.51 19.22
C THR A 188 7.84 -2.84 20.16
N THR A 189 7.36 -1.81 20.85
CA THR A 189 6.11 -1.93 21.62
C THR A 189 4.95 -2.14 20.67
N SER A 190 4.05 -3.07 20.97
CA SER A 190 2.88 -3.32 20.15
C SER A 190 1.87 -2.17 20.25
N MET A 191 1.02 -2.05 19.23
CA MET A 191 -0.11 -1.11 19.22
C MET A 191 -0.92 -1.19 20.52
N CYS A 192 -1.39 -0.04 21.01
CA CYS A 192 -2.29 0.00 22.19
C CYS A 192 -3.57 -0.79 21.90
N PRO A 193 -4.03 -1.67 22.81
CA PRO A 193 -5.26 -2.45 22.62
C PRO A 193 -6.51 -1.61 22.36
N ALA A 194 -6.61 -0.41 22.94
CA ALA A 194 -7.72 0.51 22.68
C ALA A 194 -7.70 1.02 21.23
N VAL A 195 -6.51 1.30 20.67
CA VAL A 195 -6.33 1.68 19.26
C VAL A 195 -6.70 0.50 18.35
N ALA A 196 -6.29 -0.72 18.70
CA ALA A 196 -6.65 -1.90 17.91
C ALA A 196 -8.17 -2.13 17.88
N ALA A 197 -8.85 -1.96 19.03
CA ALA A 197 -10.30 -2.08 19.12
C ALA A 197 -11.03 -0.98 18.31
N GLY A 198 -10.58 0.27 18.44
CA GLY A 198 -11.14 1.39 17.68
C GLY A 198 -10.93 1.23 16.17
N SER A 199 -9.74 0.74 15.75
CA SER A 199 -9.44 0.48 14.33
C SER A 199 -10.32 -0.61 13.75
N LEU A 200 -10.55 -1.70 14.50
CA LEU A 200 -11.46 -2.76 14.10
C LEU A 200 -12.86 -2.21 13.84
N GLU A 201 -13.41 -1.44 14.78
CA GLU A 201 -14.73 -0.82 14.64
C GLU A 201 -14.77 0.16 13.47
N SER A 202 -13.74 1.02 13.31
CA SER A 202 -13.67 1.98 12.22
C SER A 202 -13.68 1.30 10.84
N ILE A 203 -12.89 0.24 10.65
CA ILE A 203 -12.90 -0.53 9.38
C ILE A 203 -14.31 -1.08 9.11
N GLN A 204 -14.95 -1.66 10.12
CA GLN A 204 -16.30 -2.22 9.96
C GLN A 204 -17.35 -1.16 9.62
N GLN A 205 -17.24 0.03 10.23
CA GLN A 205 -18.14 1.15 9.93
C GLN A 205 -17.95 1.68 8.52
N VAL A 206 -16.70 1.87 8.07
CA VAL A 206 -16.39 2.34 6.71
C VAL A 206 -16.88 1.34 5.66
N LYS A 207 -16.72 0.04 5.90
CA LYS A 207 -17.24 -1.02 5.00
C LYS A 207 -18.76 -1.00 4.89
N LYS A 208 -19.46 -0.82 6.00
CA LYS A 208 -20.93 -0.87 6.05
C LYS A 208 -21.60 0.41 5.53
N ASN A 209 -20.91 1.53 5.55
CA ASN A 209 -21.51 2.85 5.31
C ASN A 209 -20.92 3.52 4.07
N ALA A 210 -21.34 3.06 2.89
CA ALA A 210 -20.92 3.66 1.62
C ALA A 210 -21.28 5.16 1.53
N GLN A 211 -22.39 5.59 2.17
CA GLN A 211 -22.82 6.98 2.14
C GLN A 211 -21.78 7.95 2.72
N VAL A 212 -20.97 7.54 3.68
CA VAL A 212 -19.88 8.39 4.22
C VAL A 212 -18.82 8.64 3.13
N ARG A 213 -18.49 7.61 2.35
CA ARG A 213 -17.55 7.74 1.23
C ARG A 213 -18.10 8.58 0.10
N ASP A 214 -19.39 8.41 -0.24
CA ASP A 214 -20.07 9.23 -1.24
C ASP A 214 -20.02 10.71 -0.84
N THR A 215 -20.37 11.03 0.42
CA THR A 215 -20.29 12.37 0.97
C THR A 215 -18.87 12.94 0.93
N PHE A 216 -17.86 12.11 1.19
CA PHE A 216 -16.46 12.50 1.09
C PHE A 216 -16.10 12.91 -0.34
N PHE A 217 -16.44 12.11 -1.35
CA PHE A 217 -16.18 12.41 -2.75
C PHE A 217 -16.99 13.61 -3.25
N ASP A 218 -18.22 13.81 -2.78
CA ASP A 218 -19.00 15.02 -3.04
C ASP A 218 -18.27 16.27 -2.52
N ASN A 219 -17.71 16.20 -1.31
CA ASN A 219 -16.91 17.30 -0.74
C ASN A 219 -15.62 17.54 -1.55
N VAL A 220 -14.93 16.49 -2.01
CA VAL A 220 -13.76 16.63 -2.90
C VAL A 220 -14.13 17.37 -4.18
N ASN A 221 -15.23 16.97 -4.83
CA ASN A 221 -15.72 17.60 -6.06
C ASN A 221 -16.15 19.06 -5.82
N TYR A 222 -16.79 19.31 -4.69
CA TYR A 222 -17.15 20.67 -4.29
C TYR A 222 -15.92 21.56 -4.13
N VAL A 223 -14.89 21.11 -3.40
CA VAL A 223 -13.65 21.86 -3.21
C VAL A 223 -12.95 22.13 -4.54
N LYS A 224 -12.81 21.11 -5.40
CA LYS A 224 -12.23 21.27 -6.75
C LYS A 224 -13.02 22.33 -7.56
N SER A 225 -14.34 22.33 -7.49
CA SER A 225 -15.18 23.30 -8.18
C SER A 225 -14.99 24.73 -7.67
N GLN A 226 -14.84 24.91 -6.35
CA GLN A 226 -14.59 26.21 -5.73
C GLN A 226 -13.21 26.76 -6.10
N LEU A 227 -12.18 25.91 -6.09
CA LEU A 227 -10.83 26.32 -6.51
C LEU A 227 -10.81 26.78 -7.97
N ARG A 228 -11.45 26.02 -8.89
CA ARG A 228 -11.60 26.45 -10.29
C ARG A 228 -12.32 27.79 -10.41
N SER A 229 -13.44 27.97 -9.70
CA SER A 229 -14.22 29.19 -9.73
C SER A 229 -13.47 30.41 -9.18
N ALA A 230 -12.61 30.19 -8.19
CA ALA A 230 -11.75 31.22 -7.59
C ALA A 230 -10.46 31.49 -8.40
N GLY A 231 -10.21 30.77 -9.49
CA GLY A 231 -8.99 30.90 -10.28
C GLY A 231 -7.71 30.43 -9.54
N ILE A 232 -7.86 29.61 -8.49
CA ILE A 232 -6.73 29.06 -7.73
C ILE A 232 -6.21 27.84 -8.49
N PRO A 233 -4.92 27.84 -8.91
CA PRO A 233 -4.35 26.71 -9.61
C PRO A 233 -4.20 25.52 -8.66
N PHE A 234 -4.53 24.33 -9.12
CA PHE A 234 -4.28 23.08 -8.43
C PHE A 234 -4.04 21.98 -9.45
N LEU A 235 -3.37 20.92 -9.04
CA LEU A 235 -3.17 19.74 -9.88
C LEU A 235 -4.48 18.94 -9.93
N ASP A 236 -5.18 19.01 -11.07
CA ASP A 236 -6.45 18.31 -11.26
C ASP A 236 -6.23 16.86 -11.68
N SER A 237 -5.93 16.05 -10.71
CA SER A 237 -5.83 14.59 -10.88
C SER A 237 -7.19 13.92 -10.71
N GLY A 238 -7.31 12.66 -11.11
CA GLY A 238 -8.52 11.86 -10.89
C GLY A 238 -8.77 11.47 -9.43
N SER A 239 -7.78 11.66 -8.53
CA SER A 239 -7.90 11.23 -7.14
C SER A 239 -8.60 12.26 -6.24
N HIS A 240 -8.77 11.89 -4.97
CA HIS A 240 -9.31 12.75 -3.91
C HIS A 240 -8.30 13.77 -3.38
N ILE A 241 -7.03 13.62 -3.70
CA ILE A 241 -5.96 14.52 -3.26
C ILE A 241 -5.95 15.76 -4.15
N ILE A 242 -5.79 16.92 -3.55
CA ILE A 242 -5.87 18.23 -4.24
C ILE A 242 -4.60 19.01 -3.91
N PRO A 243 -3.51 18.81 -4.65
CA PRO A 243 -2.29 19.61 -4.50
C PRO A 243 -2.53 21.03 -5.03
N VAL A 244 -2.29 22.04 -4.21
CA VAL A 244 -2.49 23.46 -4.51
C VAL A 244 -1.16 24.18 -4.56
#